data_90661bd85e7dc800ec2d4eae9b197547
#
_entry.id   90661bd85e7dc800ec2d4eae9b197547
#
_cell.length_a   1.000
_cell.length_b   1.000
_cell.length_c   1.000
_cell.angle_alpha   90.00
_cell.angle_beta   90.00
_cell.angle_gamma   90.00
#
_symmetry.space_group_name_H-M   'P 1'
#
loop_
_entity.id
_entity.type
_entity.pdbx_description
1 polymer ?
#
loop_
_entity_poly.entity_id
_entity_poly.type
_entity_poly.pdbx_seq_one_letter_code
_entity_poly.pdbx_strand_id
1 'polypeptide(L)'
;MPASGTFGSGQEYSEFVDLNQLGAVVTKGVSLTPWEGNPAPRIMETSSGMINAVGLQNPGIDVFIERDIPFLQKFDTKIIVNVCGNSVSDYLQVVERLSETVVDMLEINISCPNVEHGGIAFGQEPKMVEYITSEIKKITPKPISMKLTPNVTDITEIAKAVEADSISLINTITGMRIDVQKRKFCVANKTGGLSGS
;
A
#
# COMPACT_ATOMS: atom_id res chain seq x y z
N MET A 1 12.41 -5.54 -8.45
CA MET A 1 11.66 -4.36 -7.94
C MET A 1 11.39 -4.51 -6.44
N PRO A 2 11.45 -3.45 -5.65
CA PRO A 2 11.10 -3.48 -4.23
C PRO A 2 9.59 -3.59 -4.03
N ALA A 3 9.17 -4.10 -2.86
CA ALA A 3 7.75 -4.10 -2.48
C ALA A 3 7.30 -2.71 -2.02
N SER A 4 6.04 -2.36 -2.25
CA SER A 4 5.48 -1.09 -1.77
C SER A 4 5.59 -0.95 -0.26
N GLY A 5 5.87 0.26 0.21
CA GLY A 5 6.05 0.57 1.63
C GLY A 5 7.42 0.23 2.21
N THR A 6 8.31 -0.42 1.46
CA THR A 6 9.67 -0.77 1.91
C THR A 6 10.76 0.13 1.33
N PHE A 7 10.42 0.95 0.34
CA PHE A 7 11.38 1.72 -0.47
C PHE A 7 11.02 3.22 -0.58
N GLY A 8 10.04 3.68 0.20
CA GLY A 8 9.50 5.04 0.06
C GLY A 8 9.01 5.30 -1.37
N SER A 9 9.33 6.48 -1.90
CA SER A 9 9.21 6.80 -3.33
C SER A 9 10.58 6.82 -4.03
N GLY A 10 11.58 6.14 -3.46
CA GLY A 10 12.89 5.94 -4.05
C GLY A 10 13.94 7.00 -3.72
N GLN A 11 13.57 8.20 -3.22
CA GLN A 11 14.53 9.28 -2.97
C GLN A 11 15.64 8.87 -2.01
N GLU A 12 15.27 8.36 -0.83
CA GLU A 12 16.21 7.96 0.23
C GLU A 12 17.13 6.82 -0.22
N TYR A 13 16.56 5.86 -0.95
CA TYR A 13 17.32 4.70 -1.42
C TYR A 13 18.16 4.95 -2.66
N SER A 14 17.89 6.02 -3.42
CA SER A 14 18.70 6.41 -4.58
C SER A 14 20.15 6.78 -4.22
N GLU A 15 20.42 7.07 -2.94
CA GLU A 15 21.78 7.29 -2.42
C GLU A 15 22.59 6.01 -2.31
N PHE A 16 21.92 4.84 -2.26
CA PHE A 16 22.55 3.53 -2.05
C PHE A 16 22.39 2.58 -3.23
N VAL A 17 21.37 2.80 -4.05
CA VAL A 17 21.02 1.92 -5.18
C VAL A 17 20.74 2.77 -6.41
N ASP A 18 21.37 2.42 -7.52
CA ASP A 18 21.06 3.02 -8.83
C ASP A 18 19.67 2.54 -9.30
N LEU A 19 18.69 3.42 -9.30
CA LEU A 19 17.31 3.12 -9.67
C LEU A 19 17.17 2.67 -11.14
N ASN A 20 18.14 3.00 -12.02
CA ASN A 20 18.15 2.51 -13.41
C ASN A 20 18.34 0.98 -13.49
N GLN A 21 18.85 0.34 -12.44
CA GLN A 21 19.00 -1.12 -12.37
C GLN A 21 17.71 -1.83 -11.94
N LEU A 22 16.67 -1.08 -11.56
CA LEU A 22 15.38 -1.63 -11.14
C LEU A 22 14.41 -1.66 -12.31
N GLY A 23 13.79 -2.82 -12.56
CA GLY A 23 12.73 -2.93 -13.56
C GLY A 23 11.48 -2.11 -13.22
N ALA A 24 11.24 -1.83 -11.94
CA ALA A 24 10.23 -0.89 -11.47
C ALA A 24 10.52 -0.44 -10.05
N VAL A 25 10.07 0.77 -9.70
CA VAL A 25 9.90 1.25 -8.32
C VAL A 25 8.43 1.18 -7.96
N VAL A 26 8.09 0.40 -6.92
CA VAL A 26 6.75 0.39 -6.33
C VAL A 26 6.75 1.36 -5.15
N THR A 27 5.98 2.43 -5.26
CA THR A 27 6.04 3.55 -4.31
C THR A 27 5.38 3.23 -2.97
N LYS A 28 5.61 4.09 -2.00
CA LYS A 28 4.79 4.17 -0.78
C LYS A 28 3.32 4.40 -1.16
N GLY A 29 2.40 3.94 -0.31
CA GLY A 29 0.97 4.20 -0.50
C GLY A 29 0.69 5.69 -0.62
N VAL A 30 -0.09 6.06 -1.62
CA VAL A 30 -0.52 7.43 -1.90
C VAL A 30 -2.01 7.53 -1.64
N SER A 31 -2.42 8.46 -0.78
CA SER A 31 -3.81 8.76 -0.45
C SER A 31 -4.25 10.10 -1.00
N LEU A 32 -5.56 10.36 -1.01
CA LEU A 32 -6.13 11.60 -1.51
C LEU A 32 -5.59 12.82 -0.74
N THR A 33 -5.54 12.71 0.57
CA THR A 33 -5.00 13.73 1.49
C THR A 33 -3.80 13.19 2.24
N PRO A 34 -2.92 14.04 2.81
CA PRO A 34 -1.80 13.58 3.63
C PRO A 34 -2.26 12.75 4.84
N TRP A 35 -1.54 11.67 5.12
CA TRP A 35 -1.72 10.86 6.34
C TRP A 35 -0.49 10.91 7.21
N GLU A 36 -0.67 11.29 8.48
CA GLU A 36 0.40 11.39 9.49
C GLU A 36 0.90 10.00 9.95
N GLY A 37 0.09 8.97 9.76
CA GLY A 37 0.36 7.63 10.27
C GLY A 37 0.10 7.51 11.78
N ASN A 38 0.52 6.37 12.34
CA ASN A 38 0.32 6.08 13.76
C ASN A 38 1.41 6.71 14.64
N PRO A 39 1.13 6.95 15.94
CA PRO A 39 2.12 7.43 16.89
C PRO A 39 3.24 6.39 17.11
N ALA A 40 4.43 6.87 17.50
CA ALA A 40 5.56 6.02 17.91
C ALA A 40 5.35 5.46 19.33
N PRO A 41 5.96 4.30 19.66
CA PRO A 41 6.78 3.42 18.81
C PRO A 41 5.92 2.64 17.81
N ARG A 42 6.33 2.61 16.56
CA ARG A 42 5.54 1.99 15.46
C ARG A 42 6.30 0.94 14.65
N ILE A 43 7.50 0.61 15.11
CA ILE A 43 8.35 -0.44 14.54
C ILE A 43 8.94 -1.26 15.68
N MET A 44 8.97 -2.58 15.52
CA MET A 44 9.58 -3.50 16.48
C MET A 44 10.20 -4.68 15.75
N GLU A 45 11.47 -4.95 16.03
CA GLU A 45 12.16 -6.13 15.53
C GLU A 45 11.64 -7.41 16.18
N THR A 46 11.62 -8.49 15.42
CA THR A 46 11.37 -9.86 15.88
C THR A 46 12.62 -10.72 15.64
N SER A 47 12.57 -12.00 16.01
CA SER A 47 13.72 -12.91 15.83
C SER A 47 14.15 -13.09 14.38
N SER A 48 13.23 -12.94 13.41
CA SER A 48 13.51 -13.14 11.98
C SER A 48 12.73 -12.19 11.07
N GLY A 49 12.39 -11.00 11.58
CA GLY A 49 11.64 -10.02 10.82
C GLY A 49 11.30 -8.80 11.65
N MET A 50 10.19 -8.15 11.32
CA MET A 50 9.75 -6.95 12.03
C MET A 50 8.23 -6.86 12.09
N ILE A 51 7.73 -6.23 13.14
CA ILE A 51 6.35 -5.74 13.23
C ILE A 51 6.38 -4.24 12.96
N ASN A 52 5.59 -3.78 12.01
CA ASN A 52 5.40 -2.36 11.76
C ASN A 52 3.93 -1.97 11.90
N ALA A 53 3.70 -0.78 12.44
CA ALA A 53 2.41 -0.12 12.54
C ALA A 53 2.55 1.34 12.08
N VAL A 54 3.22 1.56 10.94
CA VAL A 54 3.49 2.91 10.42
C VAL A 54 2.20 3.68 10.11
N GLY A 55 1.13 2.99 9.70
CA GLY A 55 -0.17 3.62 9.44
C GLY A 55 -0.21 4.36 8.11
N LEU A 56 0.45 3.82 7.09
CA LEU A 56 0.44 4.35 5.72
C LEU A 56 0.81 5.85 5.62
N GLN A 57 1.67 6.36 6.51
CA GLN A 57 2.16 7.73 6.44
C GLN A 57 2.60 8.09 5.03
N ASN A 58 2.03 9.16 4.47
CA ASN A 58 2.34 9.63 3.13
C ASN A 58 1.93 11.11 2.96
N PRO A 59 2.52 11.83 2.00
CA PRO A 59 2.28 13.26 1.81
C PRO A 59 1.00 13.60 1.04
N GLY A 60 0.23 12.59 0.58
CA GLY A 60 -0.93 12.78 -0.28
C GLY A 60 -0.59 12.93 -1.75
N ILE A 61 -1.63 12.87 -2.58
CA ILE A 61 -1.52 12.83 -4.05
C ILE A 61 -0.90 14.11 -4.65
N ASP A 62 -1.17 15.29 -4.07
CA ASP A 62 -0.65 16.55 -4.61
C ASP A 62 0.88 16.57 -4.57
N VAL A 63 1.44 16.33 -3.39
CA VAL A 63 2.91 16.29 -3.21
C VAL A 63 3.54 15.15 -4.01
N PHE A 64 2.84 14.01 -4.11
CA PHE A 64 3.34 12.89 -4.91
C PHE A 64 3.48 13.26 -6.39
N ILE A 65 2.48 13.91 -6.97
CA ILE A 65 2.52 14.36 -8.37
C ILE A 65 3.58 15.44 -8.59
N GLU A 66 3.69 16.41 -7.67
CA GLU A 66 4.57 17.56 -7.83
C GLU A 66 6.05 17.26 -7.52
N ARG A 67 6.32 16.30 -6.62
CA ARG A 67 7.66 16.00 -6.13
C ARG A 67 8.18 14.63 -6.55
N ASP A 68 7.39 13.57 -6.29
CA ASP A 68 7.87 12.19 -6.39
C ASP A 68 7.89 11.68 -7.83
N ILE A 69 6.87 12.00 -8.63
CA ILE A 69 6.85 11.65 -10.06
C ILE A 69 8.01 12.31 -10.81
N PRO A 70 8.24 13.63 -10.73
CA PRO A 70 9.38 14.27 -11.41
C PRO A 70 10.74 13.76 -10.93
N PHE A 71 10.85 13.30 -9.68
CA PHE A 71 12.07 12.66 -9.22
C PHE A 71 12.28 11.31 -9.91
N LEU A 72 11.27 10.45 -9.92
CA LEU A 72 11.35 9.11 -10.51
C LEU A 72 11.56 9.14 -12.03
N GLN A 73 11.03 10.14 -12.72
CA GLN A 73 11.22 10.33 -14.16
C GLN A 73 12.68 10.58 -14.58
N LYS A 74 13.59 10.85 -13.65
CA LYS A 74 15.02 10.98 -13.93
C LYS A 74 15.73 9.66 -14.21
N PHE A 75 15.07 8.54 -13.96
CA PHE A 75 15.61 7.19 -14.05
C PHE A 75 14.88 6.37 -15.09
N ASP A 76 15.62 5.46 -15.73
CA ASP A 76 15.06 4.46 -16.65
C ASP A 76 14.49 3.27 -15.87
N THR A 77 13.39 3.52 -15.18
CA THR A 77 12.66 2.51 -14.38
C THR A 77 11.16 2.74 -14.52
N LYS A 78 10.36 1.68 -14.37
CA LYS A 78 8.91 1.81 -14.37
C LYS A 78 8.39 2.32 -13.02
N ILE A 79 7.34 3.12 -13.06
CA ILE A 79 6.72 3.71 -11.87
C ILE A 79 5.40 3.00 -11.60
N ILE A 80 5.36 2.22 -10.53
CA ILE A 80 4.14 1.56 -10.04
C ILE A 80 3.70 2.29 -8.78
N VAL A 81 2.51 2.88 -8.79
CA VAL A 81 2.02 3.65 -7.65
C VAL A 81 1.11 2.81 -6.78
N ASN A 82 1.48 2.61 -5.51
CA ASN A 82 0.59 2.02 -4.53
C ASN A 82 -0.47 3.05 -4.12
N VAL A 83 -1.75 2.72 -4.32
CA VAL A 83 -2.89 3.58 -4.01
C VAL A 83 -3.59 3.08 -2.76
N CYS A 84 -3.89 3.97 -1.83
CA CYS A 84 -4.64 3.67 -0.62
C CYS A 84 -5.74 4.72 -0.37
N GLY A 85 -6.80 4.30 0.31
CA GLY A 85 -7.96 5.14 0.63
C GLY A 85 -8.76 4.59 1.79
N ASN A 86 -9.61 5.39 2.38
CA ASN A 86 -10.53 5.03 3.47
C ASN A 86 -11.97 4.84 2.97
N SER A 87 -12.26 5.25 1.75
CA SER A 87 -13.54 5.09 1.07
C SER A 87 -13.30 4.72 -0.40
N VAL A 88 -14.31 4.17 -1.06
CA VAL A 88 -14.26 3.93 -2.52
C VAL A 88 -14.01 5.24 -3.27
N SER A 89 -14.65 6.33 -2.84
CA SER A 89 -14.46 7.66 -3.43
C SER A 89 -13.00 8.12 -3.37
N ASP A 90 -12.27 7.86 -2.26
CA ASP A 90 -10.86 8.22 -2.15
C ASP A 90 -10.02 7.48 -3.21
N TYR A 91 -10.25 6.15 -3.38
CA TYR A 91 -9.55 5.38 -4.40
C TYR A 91 -9.82 5.92 -5.80
N LEU A 92 -11.09 6.20 -6.14
CA LEU A 92 -11.46 6.69 -7.46
C LEU A 92 -10.82 8.04 -7.76
N GLN A 93 -10.84 8.97 -6.82
CA GLN A 93 -10.23 10.30 -7.01
C GLN A 93 -8.71 10.22 -7.17
N VAL A 94 -8.02 9.38 -6.39
CA VAL A 94 -6.56 9.18 -6.53
C VAL A 94 -6.23 8.53 -7.88
N VAL A 95 -6.98 7.50 -8.28
CA VAL A 95 -6.80 6.80 -9.56
C VAL A 95 -7.04 7.73 -10.74
N GLU A 96 -8.12 8.53 -10.71
CA GLU A 96 -8.43 9.49 -11.77
C GLU A 96 -7.26 10.46 -11.99
N ARG A 97 -6.74 11.05 -10.92
CA ARG A 97 -5.60 11.96 -10.99
C ARG A 97 -4.32 11.30 -11.47
N LEU A 98 -4.02 10.08 -11.04
CA LEU A 98 -2.86 9.32 -11.51
C LEU A 98 -2.99 8.87 -12.97
N SER A 99 -4.21 8.69 -13.47
CA SER A 99 -4.46 8.28 -14.85
C SER A 99 -3.96 9.32 -15.86
N GLU A 100 -3.95 10.59 -15.49
CA GLU A 100 -3.44 11.69 -16.30
C GLU A 100 -1.92 11.87 -16.22
N THR A 101 -1.23 11.09 -15.39
CA THR A 101 0.23 11.19 -15.18
C THR A 101 1.00 10.16 -16.01
N VAL A 102 2.31 10.22 -15.94
CA VAL A 102 3.24 9.33 -16.66
C VAL A 102 3.48 7.98 -15.97
N VAL A 103 2.82 7.70 -14.85
CA VAL A 103 3.01 6.43 -14.14
C VAL A 103 2.58 5.24 -14.99
N ASP A 104 3.26 4.11 -14.85
CA ASP A 104 3.08 2.95 -15.72
C ASP A 104 1.96 2.01 -15.25
N MET A 105 1.76 1.90 -13.94
CA MET A 105 0.80 0.95 -13.34
C MET A 105 0.32 1.42 -11.97
N LEU A 106 -0.87 0.99 -11.57
CA LEU A 106 -1.44 1.27 -10.26
C LEU A 106 -1.54 -0.02 -9.45
N GLU A 107 -0.96 -0.05 -8.24
CA GLU A 107 -1.14 -1.11 -7.25
C GLU A 107 -2.19 -0.67 -6.23
N ILE A 108 -3.38 -1.23 -6.29
CA ILE A 108 -4.49 -0.86 -5.41
C ILE A 108 -4.39 -1.65 -4.10
N ASN A 109 -4.11 -0.96 -3.00
CA ASN A 109 -3.93 -1.56 -1.69
C ASN A 109 -5.26 -1.62 -0.94
N ILE A 110 -5.96 -2.75 -1.06
CA ILE A 110 -7.27 -2.98 -0.43
C ILE A 110 -7.18 -3.48 1.02
N SER A 111 -6.01 -3.41 1.65
CA SER A 111 -5.84 -3.77 3.07
C SER A 111 -6.18 -2.61 4.03
N CYS A 112 -6.55 -1.44 3.50
CA CYS A 112 -7.00 -0.30 4.30
C CYS A 112 -8.40 -0.57 4.88
N PRO A 113 -8.69 -0.09 6.10
CA PRO A 113 -10.02 -0.16 6.66
C PRO A 113 -11.01 0.72 5.87
N ASN A 114 -12.18 0.19 5.59
CA ASN A 114 -13.29 0.95 5.00
C ASN A 114 -14.07 1.65 6.12
N VAL A 115 -13.94 2.96 6.24
CA VAL A 115 -14.61 3.73 7.29
C VAL A 115 -16.13 3.78 7.09
N GLU A 116 -16.62 3.69 5.84
CA GLU A 116 -18.04 3.67 5.51
C GLU A 116 -18.71 2.35 5.92
N HIS A 117 -17.94 1.28 6.08
CA HIS A 117 -18.40 -0.07 6.44
C HIS A 117 -17.83 -0.54 7.79
N GLY A 118 -17.70 0.37 8.75
CA GLY A 118 -17.33 0.03 10.13
C GLY A 118 -15.88 -0.39 10.34
N GLY A 119 -14.98 -0.03 9.42
CA GLY A 119 -13.54 -0.31 9.55
C GLY A 119 -13.11 -1.69 9.09
N ILE A 120 -13.99 -2.48 8.48
CA ILE A 120 -13.62 -3.74 7.81
C ILE A 120 -12.76 -3.40 6.59
N ALA A 121 -11.63 -4.10 6.42
CA ALA A 121 -10.77 -3.86 5.26
C ALA A 121 -11.47 -4.24 3.96
N PHE A 122 -11.33 -3.41 2.94
CA PHE A 122 -11.91 -3.64 1.61
C PHE A 122 -11.61 -5.04 1.06
N GLY A 123 -10.40 -5.53 1.30
CA GLY A 123 -9.93 -6.83 0.82
C GLY A 123 -10.42 -8.04 1.60
N GLN A 124 -11.36 -7.90 2.55
CA GLN A 124 -11.90 -9.03 3.33
C GLN A 124 -13.20 -9.60 2.76
N GLU A 125 -13.88 -8.86 1.89
CA GLU A 125 -15.16 -9.27 1.29
C GLU A 125 -15.05 -9.36 -0.23
N PRO A 126 -15.27 -10.54 -0.87
CA PRO A 126 -15.16 -10.71 -2.33
C PRO A 126 -16.01 -9.72 -3.13
N LYS A 127 -17.26 -9.46 -2.70
CA LYS A 127 -18.14 -8.51 -3.38
C LYS A 127 -17.64 -7.07 -3.37
N MET A 128 -16.95 -6.68 -2.29
CA MET A 128 -16.35 -5.35 -2.19
C MET A 128 -15.12 -5.26 -3.10
N VAL A 129 -14.33 -6.33 -3.20
CA VAL A 129 -13.17 -6.40 -4.09
C VAL A 129 -13.61 -6.31 -5.55
N GLU A 130 -14.62 -7.08 -5.95
CA GLU A 130 -15.23 -7.02 -7.29
C GLU A 130 -15.73 -5.60 -7.60
N TYR A 131 -16.50 -5.02 -6.69
CA TYR A 131 -17.05 -3.68 -6.85
C TYR A 131 -15.97 -2.61 -7.04
N ILE A 132 -15.00 -2.52 -6.13
CA ILE A 132 -13.95 -1.50 -6.23
C ILE A 132 -13.07 -1.70 -7.46
N THR A 133 -12.77 -2.95 -7.84
CA THR A 133 -11.99 -3.24 -9.05
C THR A 133 -12.74 -2.79 -10.30
N SER A 134 -14.06 -3.11 -10.40
CA SER A 134 -14.88 -2.72 -11.54
C SER A 134 -15.01 -1.20 -11.66
N GLU A 135 -15.21 -0.49 -10.56
CA GLU A 135 -15.30 0.98 -10.57
C GLU A 135 -13.97 1.62 -11.02
N ILE A 136 -12.83 1.13 -10.50
CA ILE A 136 -11.52 1.63 -10.90
C ILE A 136 -11.27 1.39 -12.41
N LYS A 137 -11.60 0.23 -12.94
CA LYS A 137 -11.40 -0.07 -14.37
C LYS A 137 -12.22 0.81 -15.32
N LYS A 138 -13.30 1.42 -14.85
CA LYS A 138 -14.10 2.36 -15.67
C LYS A 138 -13.41 3.70 -15.89
N ILE A 139 -12.52 4.10 -14.96
CA ILE A 139 -11.96 5.46 -14.94
C ILE A 139 -10.49 5.53 -15.34
N THR A 140 -9.80 4.39 -15.47
CA THR A 140 -8.38 4.38 -15.86
C THR A 140 -8.09 3.38 -16.96
N PRO A 141 -7.32 3.77 -18.00
CA PRO A 141 -6.78 2.85 -19.00
C PRO A 141 -5.48 2.18 -18.54
N LYS A 142 -4.92 2.59 -17.38
CA LYS A 142 -3.66 2.06 -16.89
C LYS A 142 -3.82 0.64 -16.36
N PRO A 143 -2.79 -0.22 -16.49
CA PRO A 143 -2.78 -1.53 -15.86
C PRO A 143 -2.96 -1.43 -14.34
N ILE A 144 -3.75 -2.36 -13.76
CA ILE A 144 -4.08 -2.40 -12.34
C ILE A 144 -3.56 -3.70 -11.73
N SER A 145 -2.90 -3.61 -10.58
CA SER A 145 -2.62 -4.73 -9.69
C SER A 145 -3.41 -4.59 -8.39
N MET A 146 -4.13 -5.63 -7.99
CA MET A 146 -4.80 -5.63 -6.68
C MET A 146 -3.88 -6.25 -5.63
N LYS A 147 -3.51 -5.50 -4.59
CA LYS A 147 -2.70 -6.01 -3.48
C LYS A 147 -3.58 -6.57 -2.39
N LEU A 148 -3.52 -7.92 -2.25
CA LEU A 148 -4.39 -8.66 -1.35
C LEU A 148 -3.84 -8.71 0.08
N THR A 149 -4.78 -8.76 1.04
CA THR A 149 -4.46 -9.03 2.44
C THR A 149 -4.42 -10.53 2.70
N PRO A 150 -3.46 -11.04 3.50
CA PRO A 150 -3.47 -12.43 3.95
C PRO A 150 -4.40 -12.66 5.15
N ASN A 151 -4.96 -11.61 5.73
CA ASN A 151 -5.75 -11.66 6.98
C ASN A 151 -7.22 -11.97 6.67
N VAL A 152 -7.46 -13.06 5.95
CA VAL A 152 -8.76 -13.59 5.53
C VAL A 152 -8.79 -15.10 5.73
N THR A 153 -9.97 -15.69 5.73
CA THR A 153 -10.11 -17.14 5.89
C THR A 153 -9.60 -17.90 4.66
N ASP A 154 -9.94 -17.42 3.47
CA ASP A 154 -9.49 -18.00 2.20
C ASP A 154 -9.16 -16.87 1.20
N ILE A 155 -7.88 -16.69 0.94
CA ILE A 155 -7.39 -15.69 -0.01
C ILE A 155 -7.77 -16.03 -1.47
N THR A 156 -8.06 -17.30 -1.76
CA THR A 156 -8.43 -17.71 -3.12
C THR A 156 -9.81 -17.20 -3.50
N GLU A 157 -10.74 -17.08 -2.56
CA GLU A 157 -12.06 -16.49 -2.79
C GLU A 157 -11.94 -14.98 -3.09
N ILE A 158 -11.04 -14.28 -2.39
CA ILE A 158 -10.74 -12.88 -2.69
C ILE A 158 -10.10 -12.75 -4.07
N ALA A 159 -9.10 -13.60 -4.38
CA ALA A 159 -8.39 -13.56 -5.65
C ALA A 159 -9.31 -13.81 -6.86
N LYS A 160 -10.31 -14.69 -6.73
CA LYS A 160 -11.31 -14.95 -7.77
C LYS A 160 -12.21 -13.74 -8.07
N ALA A 161 -12.43 -12.88 -7.07
CA ALA A 161 -13.25 -11.68 -7.21
C ALA A 161 -12.48 -10.50 -7.84
N VAL A 162 -11.18 -10.65 -8.06
CA VAL A 162 -10.35 -9.60 -8.66
C VAL A 162 -10.51 -9.60 -10.17
N GLU A 163 -10.99 -8.49 -10.73
CA GLU A 163 -11.09 -8.24 -12.18
C GLU A 163 -9.96 -7.33 -12.68
N ALA A 164 -8.76 -7.39 -12.06
CA ALA A 164 -7.60 -6.58 -12.41
C ALA A 164 -6.66 -7.32 -13.40
N ASP A 165 -5.65 -6.60 -13.89
CA ASP A 165 -4.67 -7.15 -14.83
C ASP A 165 -3.65 -8.05 -14.13
N SER A 166 -3.47 -7.86 -12.81
CA SER A 166 -2.58 -8.66 -11.96
C SER A 166 -2.96 -8.61 -10.49
N ILE A 167 -2.33 -9.46 -9.69
CA ILE A 167 -2.48 -9.53 -8.23
C ILE A 167 -1.10 -9.39 -7.60
N SER A 168 -0.99 -8.53 -6.58
CA SER A 168 0.17 -8.47 -5.68
C SER A 168 -0.09 -9.29 -4.43
N LEU A 169 0.76 -10.26 -4.15
CA LEU A 169 0.74 -11.08 -2.94
C LEU A 169 2.00 -10.81 -2.13
N ILE A 170 1.86 -10.51 -0.90
CA ILE A 170 0.71 -10.20 -0.05
C ILE A 170 1.02 -8.97 0.80
N ASN A 171 0.00 -8.34 1.40
CA ASN A 171 0.22 -7.41 2.50
C ASN A 171 0.72 -8.19 3.75
N THR A 172 1.08 -7.50 4.81
CA THR A 172 1.64 -8.11 6.03
C THR A 172 0.59 -8.91 6.81
N ILE A 173 1.06 -9.96 7.51
CA ILE A 173 0.23 -10.72 8.45
C ILE A 173 0.07 -9.89 9.72
N THR A 174 -1.13 -9.88 10.31
CA THR A 174 -1.35 -9.20 11.59
C THR A 174 -0.59 -9.91 12.71
N GLY A 175 0.23 -9.15 13.41
CA GLY A 175 1.03 -9.63 14.53
C GLY A 175 0.99 -8.69 15.73
N MET A 176 1.45 -9.20 16.88
CA MET A 176 1.56 -8.46 18.13
C MET A 176 2.79 -8.89 18.89
N ARG A 177 3.45 -7.94 19.58
CA ARG A 177 4.50 -8.23 20.54
C ARG A 177 4.27 -7.48 21.85
N ILE A 178 4.43 -8.21 22.96
CA ILE A 178 4.32 -7.70 24.32
C ILE A 178 5.70 -7.77 24.98
N ASP A 179 6.13 -6.66 25.57
CA ASP A 179 7.23 -6.65 26.52
C ASP A 179 6.70 -7.21 27.85
N VAL A 180 7.07 -8.47 28.16
CA VAL A 180 6.57 -9.21 29.34
C VAL A 180 7.03 -8.57 30.64
N GLN A 181 8.25 -7.99 30.64
CA GLN A 181 8.82 -7.35 31.83
C GLN A 181 8.07 -6.06 32.17
N LYS A 182 7.82 -5.24 31.16
CA LYS A 182 7.10 -3.98 31.31
C LYS A 182 5.59 -4.11 31.26
N ARG A 183 5.07 -5.29 30.87
CA ARG A 183 3.64 -5.58 30.67
C ARG A 183 2.97 -4.56 29.75
N LYS A 184 3.64 -4.24 28.61
CA LYS A 184 3.19 -3.24 27.63
C LYS A 184 3.34 -3.77 26.20
N PHE A 185 2.50 -3.26 25.31
CA PHE A 185 2.68 -3.48 23.89
C PHE A 185 3.96 -2.81 23.38
N CYS A 186 4.67 -3.46 22.47
CA CYS A 186 5.90 -2.93 21.89
C CYS A 186 5.67 -1.84 20.84
N VAL A 187 4.49 -1.82 20.22
CA VAL A 187 4.07 -0.76 19.31
C VAL A 187 2.83 -0.05 19.87
N ALA A 188 2.75 1.28 19.68
CA ALA A 188 1.67 2.10 20.24
C ALA A 188 0.27 1.66 19.77
N ASN A 189 0.17 1.19 18.52
CA ASN A 189 -1.06 0.67 17.92
C ASN A 189 -1.46 -0.73 18.43
N LYS A 190 -0.73 -1.31 19.40
CA LYS A 190 -0.88 -2.66 19.98
C LYS A 190 -0.56 -3.78 19.00
N THR A 191 -1.14 -3.78 17.82
CA THR A 191 -0.87 -4.71 16.72
C THR A 191 -0.23 -3.99 15.55
N GLY A 192 0.38 -4.75 14.65
CA GLY A 192 0.98 -4.24 13.41
C GLY A 192 1.11 -5.35 12.38
N GLY A 193 1.65 -5.01 11.23
CA GLY A 193 1.96 -5.97 10.18
C GLY A 193 3.29 -6.64 10.43
N LEU A 194 3.30 -7.97 10.54
CA LEU A 194 4.50 -8.79 10.62
C LEU A 194 5.01 -9.09 9.21
N SER A 195 6.28 -8.85 9.00
CA SER A 195 7.04 -9.22 7.79
C SER A 195 8.37 -9.86 8.17
N GLY A 196 8.88 -10.73 7.31
CA GLY A 196 10.10 -11.52 7.51
C GLY A 196 9.85 -13.00 7.25
N SER A 197 10.84 -13.83 7.59
CA SER A 197 10.78 -15.30 7.44
C SER A 197 10.36 -16.00 8.73
#